data_b2e87f93b9b0109298647866d2354967
#
_entry.id   b2e87f93b9b0109298647866d2354967
#
_cell.length_a   1.000
_cell.length_b   1.000
_cell.length_c   1.000
_cell.angle_alpha   90.00
_cell.angle_beta   90.00
_cell.angle_gamma   90.00
#
_symmetry.space_group_name_H-M   'P 1'
#
loop_
_entity.id
_entity.type
_entity.pdbx_description
1 polymer ?
#
loop_
_entity_poly.entity_id
_entity_poly.type
_entity_poly.pdbx_seq_one_letter_code
_entity_poly.pdbx_strand_id
1 'polypeptide(L)'
;MKTKAIVTLAIGAAFKKRWERLCADNWREYAQKHGCDLVILDQPIDYSERAARRSPAWQKCLILGDPIVKKYDQVAWFDGDIFFNPLEAPNIFDEVPIEKVGAVNSFEDPSSVENKVALERLWKWLRPSPDVPVAGEYKTPQDVYLKYGPPVTPLPAMLNAGVLVASARHHAEIWREVYDNYDDRGNPSYYENVPLSYELVRRDLVHWLDAKFNHLWAWSKFLHYPFLGGPGSRSLRDKILRRLTKYAGNHYEQRIAVACATAALLNCYCLHFGGYAAEMEWVDLKSAATGRVGNLGVR
;
A
#
# COMPACT_ATOMS: atom_id res chain seq x y z
N MET A 1 25.28 -5.65 -15.76
CA MET A 1 23.84 -6.00 -15.75
C MET A 1 23.24 -5.42 -14.50
N LYS A 2 22.00 -4.89 -14.57
CA LYS A 2 21.27 -4.51 -13.35
C LYS A 2 20.85 -5.79 -12.63
N THR A 3 21.23 -5.93 -11.39
CA THR A 3 20.96 -7.11 -10.55
C THR A 3 19.71 -6.93 -9.70
N LYS A 4 19.06 -5.77 -9.79
CA LYS A 4 17.92 -5.37 -8.95
C LYS A 4 16.78 -4.85 -9.82
N ALA A 5 15.53 -5.18 -9.45
CA ALA A 5 14.34 -4.70 -10.15
C ALA A 5 13.22 -4.32 -9.19
N ILE A 6 12.48 -3.27 -9.54
CA ILE A 6 11.17 -2.99 -8.98
C ILE A 6 10.15 -3.79 -9.79
N VAL A 7 9.24 -4.47 -9.10
CA VAL A 7 8.24 -5.35 -9.73
C VAL A 7 6.85 -5.01 -9.21
N THR A 8 5.87 -5.00 -10.10
CA THR A 8 4.45 -4.94 -9.75
C THR A 8 3.59 -5.73 -10.73
N LEU A 9 2.34 -5.99 -10.33
CA LEU A 9 1.30 -6.59 -11.16
C LEU A 9 0.26 -5.53 -11.52
N ALA A 10 0.05 -5.32 -12.82
CA ALA A 10 -0.96 -4.39 -13.35
C ALA A 10 -2.02 -5.14 -14.16
N ILE A 11 -2.71 -6.10 -13.51
CA ILE A 11 -3.68 -6.99 -14.15
C ILE A 11 -5.01 -6.26 -14.38
N GLY A 12 -5.51 -6.36 -15.60
CA GLY A 12 -6.77 -5.75 -16.03
C GLY A 12 -6.60 -4.34 -16.60
N ALA A 13 -7.27 -4.10 -17.75
CA ALA A 13 -7.09 -2.88 -18.53
C ALA A 13 -7.34 -1.57 -17.75
N ALA A 14 -8.34 -1.55 -16.89
CA ALA A 14 -8.67 -0.36 -16.09
C ALA A 14 -7.60 -0.05 -15.04
N PHE A 15 -7.08 -1.09 -14.37
CA PHE A 15 -6.02 -0.95 -13.38
C PHE A 15 -4.71 -0.52 -14.05
N LYS A 16 -4.31 -1.20 -15.14
CA LYS A 16 -3.12 -0.86 -15.93
C LYS A 16 -3.16 0.59 -16.42
N LYS A 17 -4.26 1.01 -17.02
CA LYS A 17 -4.43 2.39 -17.51
C LYS A 17 -4.32 3.43 -16.37
N ARG A 18 -4.86 3.13 -15.19
CA ARG A 18 -4.73 4.01 -14.02
C ARG A 18 -3.29 4.10 -13.56
N TRP A 19 -2.63 2.95 -13.41
CA TRP A 19 -1.21 2.89 -13.02
C TRP A 19 -0.33 3.65 -14.01
N GLU A 20 -0.50 3.43 -15.32
CA GLU A 20 0.23 4.14 -16.36
C GLU A 20 0.07 5.66 -16.27
N ARG A 21 -1.15 6.11 -16.00
CA ARG A 21 -1.45 7.55 -15.91
C ARG A 21 -0.93 8.21 -14.64
N LEU A 22 -0.96 7.52 -13.50
CA LEU A 22 -0.69 8.12 -12.19
C LEU A 22 0.70 7.80 -11.65
N CYS A 23 1.18 6.58 -11.85
CA CYS A 23 2.37 6.07 -11.19
C CYS A 23 3.59 5.94 -12.11
N ALA A 24 3.38 5.64 -13.40
CA ALA A 24 4.43 5.14 -14.27
C ALA A 24 5.66 6.06 -14.34
N ASP A 25 5.49 7.37 -14.47
CA ASP A 25 6.61 8.31 -14.56
C ASP A 25 7.36 8.41 -13.22
N ASN A 26 6.65 8.52 -12.11
CA ASN A 26 7.24 8.55 -10.78
C ASN A 26 8.04 7.26 -10.48
N TRP A 27 7.54 6.10 -10.90
CA TRP A 27 8.25 4.83 -10.73
C TRP A 27 9.48 4.72 -11.64
N ARG A 28 9.40 5.20 -12.88
CA ARG A 28 10.56 5.24 -13.80
C ARG A 28 11.66 6.14 -13.26
N GLU A 29 11.32 7.32 -12.74
CA GLU A 29 12.26 8.26 -12.12
C GLU A 29 12.95 7.62 -10.92
N TYR A 30 12.20 6.96 -10.02
CA TYR A 30 12.77 6.25 -8.88
C TYR A 30 13.70 5.10 -9.33
N ALA A 31 13.26 4.27 -10.27
CA ALA A 31 14.07 3.17 -10.79
C ALA A 31 15.36 3.67 -11.45
N GLN A 32 15.26 4.75 -12.22
CA GLN A 32 16.43 5.38 -12.87
C GLN A 32 17.39 5.97 -11.83
N LYS A 33 16.86 6.71 -10.84
CA LYS A 33 17.65 7.32 -9.75
C LYS A 33 18.49 6.26 -9.02
N HIS A 34 17.93 5.07 -8.79
CA HIS A 34 18.56 4.01 -8.02
C HIS A 34 19.19 2.89 -8.86
N GLY A 35 19.23 3.05 -10.18
CA GLY A 35 19.94 2.13 -11.07
C GLY A 35 19.34 0.72 -11.14
N CYS A 36 18.04 0.54 -10.88
CA CYS A 36 17.32 -0.73 -11.00
C CYS A 36 16.40 -0.76 -12.23
N ASP A 37 15.97 -1.95 -12.62
CA ASP A 37 15.01 -2.13 -13.68
C ASP A 37 13.56 -1.98 -13.13
N LEU A 38 12.62 -1.62 -14.00
CA LEU A 38 11.21 -1.58 -13.70
C LEU A 38 10.49 -2.66 -14.51
N VAL A 39 9.91 -3.64 -13.83
CA VAL A 39 9.19 -4.78 -14.40
C VAL A 39 7.71 -4.69 -14.06
N ILE A 40 6.86 -4.55 -15.07
CA ILE A 40 5.41 -4.52 -14.92
C ILE A 40 4.85 -5.78 -15.54
N LEU A 41 4.32 -6.67 -14.70
CA LEU A 41 3.61 -7.87 -15.14
C LEU A 41 2.14 -7.47 -15.33
N ASP A 42 1.63 -7.57 -16.57
CA ASP A 42 0.29 -7.13 -16.93
C ASP A 42 -0.68 -8.28 -17.19
N GLN A 43 -0.19 -9.50 -17.01
CA GLN A 43 -0.97 -10.73 -17.12
C GLN A 43 -0.91 -11.53 -15.82
N PRO A 44 -1.94 -12.29 -15.48
CA PRO A 44 -1.84 -13.25 -14.39
C PRO A 44 -0.69 -14.24 -14.61
N ILE A 45 -0.05 -14.68 -13.55
CA ILE A 45 0.98 -15.72 -13.58
C ILE A 45 0.31 -17.10 -13.55
N ASP A 46 -0.78 -17.24 -12.79
CA ASP A 46 -1.61 -18.44 -12.75
C ASP A 46 -3.01 -18.13 -13.27
N TYR A 47 -3.48 -18.96 -14.24
CA TYR A 47 -4.81 -18.91 -14.87
C TYR A 47 -5.72 -20.07 -14.43
N SER A 48 -5.32 -20.84 -13.41
CA SER A 48 -6.10 -21.98 -12.93
C SER A 48 -7.45 -21.55 -12.34
N GLU A 49 -8.38 -22.51 -12.21
CA GLU A 49 -9.65 -22.28 -11.53
C GLU A 49 -9.45 -21.84 -10.06
N ARG A 50 -8.35 -22.27 -9.42
CA ARG A 50 -7.98 -21.83 -8.09
C ARG A 50 -7.67 -20.34 -8.07
N ALA A 51 -6.86 -19.87 -9.02
CA ALA A 51 -6.53 -18.45 -9.16
C ALA A 51 -7.78 -17.60 -9.43
N ALA A 52 -8.71 -18.11 -10.27
CA ALA A 52 -9.96 -17.41 -10.59
C ALA A 52 -10.92 -17.25 -9.38
N ARG A 53 -10.80 -18.10 -8.35
CA ARG A 53 -11.60 -18.04 -7.12
C ARG A 53 -10.99 -17.18 -6.03
N ARG A 54 -9.75 -16.72 -6.19
CA ARG A 54 -8.99 -15.91 -5.23
C ARG A 54 -8.92 -14.44 -5.65
N SER A 55 -8.64 -13.57 -4.69
CA SER A 55 -8.21 -12.21 -5.02
C SER A 55 -6.98 -12.22 -5.93
N PRO A 56 -6.90 -11.34 -6.95
CA PRO A 56 -5.69 -11.17 -7.75
C PRO A 56 -4.42 -10.87 -6.94
N ALA A 57 -4.55 -10.40 -5.70
CA ALA A 57 -3.45 -10.16 -4.78
C ALA A 57 -2.60 -11.43 -4.54
N TRP A 58 -3.19 -12.63 -4.59
CA TRP A 58 -2.47 -13.90 -4.46
C TRP A 58 -1.42 -14.14 -5.54
N GLN A 59 -1.57 -13.54 -6.71
CA GLN A 59 -0.58 -13.65 -7.79
C GLN A 59 0.80 -13.10 -7.36
N LYS A 60 0.83 -12.21 -6.38
CA LYS A 60 2.07 -11.71 -5.75
C LYS A 60 2.95 -12.84 -5.25
N CYS A 61 2.36 -13.89 -4.69
CA CYS A 61 3.11 -15.04 -4.19
C CYS A 61 3.80 -15.86 -5.28
N LEU A 62 3.55 -15.58 -6.55
CA LEU A 62 4.15 -16.29 -7.69
C LEU A 62 5.25 -15.49 -8.39
N ILE A 63 5.40 -14.19 -8.10
CA ILE A 63 6.29 -13.30 -8.86
C ILE A 63 7.75 -13.75 -8.85
N LEU A 64 8.24 -14.30 -7.73
CA LEU A 64 9.63 -14.74 -7.63
C LEU A 64 9.93 -15.97 -8.51
N GLY A 65 8.91 -16.72 -8.94
CA GLY A 65 9.01 -17.82 -9.90
C GLY A 65 8.90 -17.38 -11.38
N ASP A 66 8.49 -16.13 -11.62
CA ASP A 66 8.31 -15.62 -12.98
C ASP A 66 9.63 -15.59 -13.77
N PRO A 67 9.66 -16.05 -15.04
CA PRO A 67 10.89 -16.10 -15.83
C PRO A 67 11.60 -14.77 -16.04
N ILE A 68 10.87 -13.66 -15.99
CA ILE A 68 11.45 -12.31 -16.11
C ILE A 68 12.05 -11.90 -14.77
N VAL A 69 11.33 -12.15 -13.66
CA VAL A 69 11.69 -11.68 -12.32
C VAL A 69 12.85 -12.47 -11.72
N LYS A 70 12.89 -13.80 -11.92
CA LYS A 70 13.95 -14.67 -11.37
C LYS A 70 15.38 -14.40 -11.89
N LYS A 71 15.53 -13.50 -12.89
CA LYS A 71 16.86 -13.11 -13.41
C LYS A 71 17.57 -12.10 -12.50
N TYR A 72 16.85 -11.48 -11.58
CA TYR A 72 17.40 -10.49 -10.68
C TYR A 72 17.84 -11.11 -9.36
N ASP A 73 18.92 -10.60 -8.78
CA ASP A 73 19.41 -11.06 -7.48
C ASP A 73 18.45 -10.65 -6.36
N GLN A 74 17.94 -9.42 -6.44
CA GLN A 74 16.91 -8.89 -5.55
C GLN A 74 15.82 -8.18 -6.34
N VAL A 75 14.59 -8.30 -5.87
CA VAL A 75 13.42 -7.59 -6.38
C VAL A 75 12.71 -6.86 -5.26
N ALA A 76 12.26 -5.64 -5.54
CA ALA A 76 11.38 -4.90 -4.67
C ALA A 76 9.97 -4.92 -5.27
N TRP A 77 9.05 -5.59 -4.59
CA TRP A 77 7.63 -5.53 -4.88
C TRP A 77 7.04 -4.25 -4.33
N PHE A 78 6.23 -3.58 -5.12
CA PHE A 78 5.35 -2.51 -4.68
C PHE A 78 3.94 -2.75 -5.22
N ASP A 79 2.93 -2.55 -4.38
CA ASP A 79 1.55 -2.52 -4.84
C ASP A 79 1.35 -1.33 -5.80
N GLY A 80 0.52 -1.50 -6.83
CA GLY A 80 0.39 -0.52 -7.94
C GLY A 80 -0.34 0.77 -7.58
N ASP A 81 -0.59 1.03 -6.30
CA ASP A 81 -1.20 2.24 -5.77
C ASP A 81 -0.25 2.98 -4.79
N ILE A 82 1.05 2.90 -5.06
CA ILE A 82 2.12 3.54 -4.30
C ILE A 82 2.75 4.67 -5.13
N PHE A 83 3.05 5.79 -4.47
CA PHE A 83 3.92 6.84 -4.98
C PHE A 83 5.22 6.92 -4.20
N PHE A 84 6.34 7.10 -4.89
CA PHE A 84 7.64 7.40 -4.30
C PHE A 84 7.78 8.91 -4.05
N ASN A 85 8.32 9.27 -2.90
CA ASN A 85 8.75 10.65 -2.65
C ASN A 85 9.90 10.99 -3.61
N PRO A 86 9.73 11.96 -4.52
CA PRO A 86 10.73 12.24 -5.55
C PRO A 86 12.04 12.80 -4.98
N LEU A 87 12.01 13.40 -3.78
CA LEU A 87 13.15 14.03 -3.15
C LEU A 87 13.90 13.06 -2.22
N GLU A 88 13.18 12.44 -1.30
CA GLU A 88 13.78 11.78 -0.14
C GLU A 88 13.74 10.26 -0.19
N ALA A 89 12.97 9.63 -1.10
CA ALA A 89 12.93 8.17 -1.14
C ALA A 89 14.33 7.59 -1.42
N PRO A 90 14.92 6.86 -0.44
CA PRO A 90 16.24 6.24 -0.59
C PRO A 90 16.12 4.95 -1.41
N ASN A 91 17.26 4.35 -1.73
CA ASN A 91 17.30 3.07 -2.41
C ASN A 91 16.88 1.95 -1.45
N ILE A 92 15.70 1.38 -1.65
CA ILE A 92 15.15 0.35 -0.77
C ILE A 92 16.00 -0.92 -0.66
N PHE A 93 16.88 -1.16 -1.62
CA PHE A 93 17.73 -2.35 -1.64
C PHE A 93 18.97 -2.25 -0.74
N ASP A 94 19.37 -1.04 -0.34
CA ASP A 94 20.66 -0.85 0.31
C ASP A 94 20.68 -1.37 1.76
N GLU A 95 19.51 -1.48 2.38
CA GLU A 95 19.39 -1.89 3.78
C GLU A 95 19.00 -3.36 3.96
N VAL A 96 18.61 -4.08 2.90
CA VAL A 96 18.07 -5.43 3.00
C VAL A 96 19.09 -6.48 2.64
N PRO A 97 19.54 -7.32 3.60
CA PRO A 97 20.37 -8.49 3.31
C PRO A 97 19.68 -9.43 2.32
N ILE A 98 20.44 -10.02 1.39
CA ILE A 98 19.88 -10.84 0.31
C ILE A 98 19.13 -12.08 0.81
N GLU A 99 19.49 -12.59 1.98
CA GLU A 99 18.89 -13.76 2.64
C GLU A 99 17.64 -13.39 3.45
N LYS A 100 17.34 -12.12 3.61
CA LYS A 100 16.17 -11.64 4.34
C LYS A 100 15.14 -11.04 3.39
N VAL A 101 13.92 -10.96 3.84
CA VAL A 101 12.83 -10.23 3.17
C VAL A 101 12.65 -8.89 3.86
N GLY A 102 12.90 -7.79 3.14
CA GLY A 102 12.60 -6.45 3.63
C GLY A 102 11.10 -6.20 3.63
N ALA A 103 10.55 -5.75 4.75
CA ALA A 103 9.13 -5.41 4.87
C ALA A 103 8.90 -4.41 6.01
N VAL A 104 7.80 -3.65 5.94
CA VAL A 104 7.36 -2.77 7.01
C VAL A 104 6.42 -3.52 7.96
N ASN A 105 6.57 -3.28 9.27
CA ASN A 105 5.66 -3.84 10.27
C ASN A 105 4.33 -3.05 10.26
N SER A 106 3.22 -3.75 10.02
CA SER A 106 1.87 -3.15 9.95
C SER A 106 1.39 -2.50 11.24
N PHE A 107 2.06 -2.76 12.37
CA PHE A 107 1.63 -2.34 13.71
C PHE A 107 2.58 -1.36 14.40
N GLU A 108 3.64 -0.95 13.75
CA GLU A 108 4.61 0.02 14.30
C GLU A 108 4.32 1.46 13.89
N ASP A 109 3.73 1.66 12.72
CA ASP A 109 3.31 2.99 12.24
C ASP A 109 1.84 2.94 11.80
N PRO A 110 1.00 3.77 12.32
CA PRO A 110 1.26 4.76 13.40
C PRO A 110 1.43 4.10 14.78
N SER A 111 1.94 4.85 15.76
CA SER A 111 2.09 4.38 17.14
C SER A 111 0.75 3.82 17.68
N SER A 112 0.80 3.01 18.73
CA SER A 112 -0.41 2.38 19.30
C SER A 112 -1.50 3.38 19.69
N VAL A 113 -1.13 4.58 20.15
CA VAL A 113 -2.07 5.66 20.51
C VAL A 113 -2.65 6.30 19.26
N GLU A 114 -1.81 6.64 18.29
CA GLU A 114 -2.23 7.22 17.00
C GLU A 114 -3.07 6.25 16.20
N ASN A 115 -2.70 4.97 16.18
CA ASN A 115 -3.45 3.91 15.53
C ASN A 115 -4.87 3.83 16.08
N LYS A 116 -5.05 3.89 17.41
CA LYS A 116 -6.38 3.90 18.03
C LYS A 116 -7.21 5.09 17.56
N VAL A 117 -6.65 6.30 17.58
CA VAL A 117 -7.34 7.51 17.13
C VAL A 117 -7.71 7.44 15.65
N ALA A 118 -6.79 6.98 14.80
CA ALA A 118 -7.03 6.83 13.37
C ALA A 118 -8.12 5.81 13.09
N LEU A 119 -8.08 4.65 13.76
CA LEU A 119 -9.08 3.61 13.63
C LEU A 119 -10.47 4.09 14.10
N GLU A 120 -10.57 4.78 15.23
CA GLU A 120 -11.84 5.34 15.70
C GLU A 120 -12.45 6.32 14.68
N ARG A 121 -11.62 7.15 14.05
CA ARG A 121 -12.06 8.09 12.99
C ARG A 121 -12.44 7.36 11.70
N LEU A 122 -11.62 6.39 11.28
CA LEU A 122 -11.89 5.54 10.12
C LEU A 122 -13.24 4.83 10.28
N TRP A 123 -13.53 4.30 11.46
CA TRP A 123 -14.75 3.56 11.70
C TRP A 123 -15.99 4.44 11.76
N LYS A 124 -15.90 5.62 12.33
CA LYS A 124 -16.96 6.63 12.22
C LYS A 124 -17.27 6.98 10.76
N TRP A 125 -16.26 6.92 9.90
CA TRP A 125 -16.40 7.20 8.48
C TRP A 125 -16.96 6.02 7.69
N LEU A 126 -16.52 4.80 7.98
CA LEU A 126 -16.94 3.57 7.26
C LEU A 126 -18.29 3.02 7.71
N ARG A 127 -18.82 3.43 8.87
CA ARG A 127 -20.11 2.94 9.36
C ARG A 127 -21.29 3.57 8.61
N PRO A 128 -21.87 2.86 7.63
CA PRO A 128 -23.17 3.22 7.09
C PRO A 128 -24.30 2.80 8.04
N SER A 129 -24.06 1.84 8.96
CA SER A 129 -25.03 1.32 9.94
C SER A 129 -24.29 0.77 11.17
N PRO A 130 -24.88 0.88 12.39
CA PRO A 130 -24.33 0.28 13.61
C PRO A 130 -24.18 -1.25 13.55
N ASP A 131 -24.89 -1.93 12.65
CA ASP A 131 -24.92 -3.39 12.53
C ASP A 131 -23.82 -3.96 11.61
N VAL A 132 -23.02 -3.11 10.95
CA VAL A 132 -21.89 -3.58 10.15
C VAL A 132 -20.73 -3.90 11.08
N PRO A 133 -20.25 -5.15 11.16
CA PRO A 133 -19.07 -5.51 11.93
C PRO A 133 -17.89 -4.68 11.45
N VAL A 134 -17.28 -3.93 12.34
CA VAL A 134 -16.14 -3.09 11.99
C VAL A 134 -14.93 -4.00 11.81
N ALA A 135 -14.37 -4.02 10.61
CA ALA A 135 -13.13 -4.72 10.29
C ALA A 135 -11.93 -4.07 11.00
N GLY A 136 -11.95 -3.90 12.29
CA GLY A 136 -10.94 -3.10 12.94
C GLY A 136 -10.86 -3.21 14.44
N GLU A 137 -11.40 -4.25 14.99
CA GLU A 137 -11.16 -4.59 16.41
C GLU A 137 -9.76 -5.16 16.65
N TYR A 138 -8.92 -5.23 15.58
CA TYR A 138 -7.58 -5.80 15.69
C TYR A 138 -6.62 -4.77 16.25
N LYS A 139 -6.34 -4.90 17.53
CA LYS A 139 -5.41 -4.04 18.26
C LYS A 139 -3.97 -4.51 18.16
N THR A 140 -3.77 -5.79 17.81
CA THR A 140 -2.47 -6.45 17.78
C THR A 140 -2.34 -7.40 16.59
N PRO A 141 -1.11 -7.74 16.17
CA PRO A 141 -0.87 -8.80 15.18
C PRO A 141 -1.56 -10.12 15.57
N GLN A 142 -1.55 -10.45 16.87
CA GLN A 142 -2.15 -11.67 17.41
C GLN A 142 -3.64 -11.75 17.10
N ASP A 143 -4.37 -10.64 17.23
CA ASP A 143 -5.82 -10.59 16.92
C ASP A 143 -6.09 -10.94 15.45
N VAL A 144 -5.23 -10.47 14.53
CA VAL A 144 -5.34 -10.77 13.10
C VAL A 144 -5.03 -12.24 12.83
N TYR A 145 -3.95 -12.77 13.39
CA TYR A 145 -3.59 -14.17 13.22
C TYR A 145 -4.63 -15.13 13.79
N LEU A 146 -5.20 -14.84 14.96
CA LEU A 146 -6.27 -15.65 15.56
C LEU A 146 -7.50 -15.73 14.66
N LYS A 147 -7.83 -14.64 13.99
CA LYS A 147 -9.03 -14.59 13.14
C LYS A 147 -8.78 -15.10 11.72
N TYR A 148 -7.68 -14.73 11.11
CA TYR A 148 -7.43 -14.98 9.68
C TYR A 148 -6.17 -15.81 9.39
N GLY A 149 -5.34 -16.02 10.39
CA GLY A 149 -4.12 -16.79 10.26
C GLY A 149 -4.36 -18.31 10.22
N PRO A 150 -3.31 -19.08 10.02
CA PRO A 150 -3.34 -20.53 10.20
C PRO A 150 -3.68 -20.88 11.66
N PRO A 151 -4.20 -22.09 11.94
CA PRO A 151 -4.61 -22.50 13.29
C PRO A 151 -3.39 -22.87 14.16
N VAL A 152 -2.53 -21.91 14.41
CA VAL A 152 -1.25 -22.05 15.12
C VAL A 152 -1.06 -20.85 16.06
N THR A 153 0.00 -20.89 16.87
CA THR A 153 0.30 -19.81 17.81
C THR A 153 0.49 -18.46 17.08
N PRO A 154 -0.26 -17.43 17.45
CA PRO A 154 -0.12 -16.11 16.86
C PRO A 154 1.26 -15.51 17.12
N LEU A 155 1.79 -14.79 16.14
CA LEU A 155 3.09 -14.13 16.21
C LEU A 155 2.96 -12.67 16.68
N PRO A 156 4.03 -12.09 17.26
CA PRO A 156 3.99 -10.73 17.82
C PRO A 156 4.10 -9.63 16.76
N ALA A 157 4.46 -9.95 15.53
CA ALA A 157 4.62 -9.00 14.43
C ALA A 157 3.89 -9.46 13.17
N MET A 158 3.48 -8.51 12.34
CA MET A 158 2.84 -8.75 11.05
C MET A 158 3.37 -7.74 10.03
N LEU A 159 3.89 -8.25 8.91
CA LEU A 159 4.32 -7.37 7.82
C LEU A 159 3.13 -6.82 7.01
N ASN A 160 3.38 -5.71 6.30
CA ASN A 160 2.49 -5.20 5.27
C ASN A 160 3.07 -5.59 3.89
N ALA A 161 2.35 -6.44 3.16
CA ALA A 161 2.80 -6.97 1.87
C ALA A 161 2.69 -5.98 0.70
N GLY A 162 2.34 -4.73 0.95
CA GLY A 162 2.32 -3.68 -0.09
C GLY A 162 3.72 -3.30 -0.58
N VAL A 163 4.73 -3.46 0.28
CA VAL A 163 6.15 -3.25 -0.05
C VAL A 163 6.98 -4.40 0.49
N LEU A 164 7.70 -5.10 -0.39
CA LEU A 164 8.54 -6.23 -0.03
C LEU A 164 9.84 -6.19 -0.85
N VAL A 165 10.97 -6.43 -0.20
CA VAL A 165 12.25 -6.69 -0.91
C VAL A 165 12.60 -8.15 -0.73
N ALA A 166 12.81 -8.88 -1.80
CA ALA A 166 13.07 -10.32 -1.74
C ALA A 166 14.06 -10.77 -2.82
N SER A 167 14.61 -11.97 -2.65
CA SER A 167 15.43 -12.64 -3.64
C SER A 167 14.75 -13.90 -4.14
N ALA A 168 14.63 -14.07 -5.47
CA ALA A 168 14.06 -15.26 -6.05
C ALA A 168 14.84 -16.53 -5.61
N ARG A 169 16.17 -16.41 -5.51
CA ARG A 169 17.05 -17.52 -5.11
C ARG A 169 16.76 -18.03 -3.68
N HIS A 170 16.47 -17.12 -2.75
CA HIS A 170 16.32 -17.45 -1.32
C HIS A 170 14.86 -17.64 -0.90
N HIS A 171 13.90 -17.00 -1.58
CA HIS A 171 12.53 -16.87 -1.08
C HIS A 171 11.45 -17.44 -2.00
N ALA A 172 11.75 -17.78 -3.27
CA ALA A 172 10.74 -18.22 -4.23
C ALA A 172 9.97 -19.46 -3.78
N GLU A 173 10.64 -20.41 -3.14
CA GLU A 173 10.03 -21.64 -2.63
C GLU A 173 9.00 -21.33 -1.53
N ILE A 174 9.36 -20.48 -0.57
CA ILE A 174 8.47 -20.09 0.55
C ILE A 174 7.22 -19.36 0.03
N TRP A 175 7.40 -18.45 -0.93
CA TRP A 175 6.29 -17.73 -1.53
C TRP A 175 5.37 -18.69 -2.30
N ARG A 176 5.94 -19.66 -3.00
CA ARG A 176 5.19 -20.71 -3.67
C ARG A 176 4.45 -21.62 -2.68
N GLU A 177 5.08 -22.00 -1.57
CA GLU A 177 4.44 -22.75 -0.48
C GLU A 177 3.22 -21.99 0.08
N VAL A 178 3.35 -20.67 0.27
CA VAL A 178 2.22 -19.83 0.71
C VAL A 178 1.10 -19.89 -0.32
N TYR A 179 1.40 -19.74 -1.60
CA TYR A 179 0.40 -19.82 -2.65
C TYR A 179 -0.33 -21.16 -2.68
N ASP A 180 0.39 -22.26 -2.54
CA ASP A 180 -0.14 -23.60 -2.69
C ASP A 180 -0.90 -24.08 -1.44
N ASN A 181 -0.47 -23.69 -0.24
CA ASN A 181 -0.97 -24.26 1.03
C ASN A 181 -2.04 -23.42 1.73
N TYR A 182 -2.23 -22.17 1.33
CA TYR A 182 -3.18 -21.24 1.97
C TYR A 182 -4.27 -20.78 1.02
N ASP A 183 -5.40 -20.38 1.57
CA ASP A 183 -6.55 -19.81 0.85
C ASP A 183 -7.12 -18.60 1.59
N ASP A 184 -7.97 -17.82 0.89
CA ASP A 184 -8.76 -16.75 1.50
C ASP A 184 -9.69 -17.34 2.58
N ARG A 185 -9.55 -16.87 3.81
CA ARG A 185 -10.36 -17.32 4.95
C ARG A 185 -11.53 -16.37 5.22
N GLY A 186 -12.21 -15.94 4.15
CA GLY A 186 -13.30 -14.96 4.25
C GLY A 186 -12.85 -13.56 4.65
N ASN A 187 -11.59 -13.24 4.40
CA ASN A 187 -10.99 -11.97 4.73
C ASN A 187 -11.02 -11.02 3.51
N PRO A 188 -11.76 -9.91 3.59
CA PRO A 188 -11.88 -8.98 2.47
C PRO A 188 -10.70 -8.00 2.34
N SER A 189 -9.71 -8.05 3.25
CA SER A 189 -8.70 -6.97 3.35
C SER A 189 -7.26 -7.46 3.43
N TYR A 190 -7.01 -8.70 3.83
CA TYR A 190 -5.65 -9.17 4.09
C TYR A 190 -5.15 -10.24 3.12
N TYR A 191 -6.04 -10.91 2.39
CA TYR A 191 -5.73 -11.90 1.35
C TYR A 191 -4.48 -12.74 1.66
N GLU A 192 -3.44 -12.63 0.80
CA GLU A 192 -2.14 -13.29 0.94
C GLU A 192 -1.27 -12.71 2.07
N ASN A 193 -1.58 -11.48 2.52
CA ASN A 193 -0.74 -10.77 3.49
C ASN A 193 -0.58 -11.54 4.80
N VAL A 194 -1.66 -12.12 5.36
CA VAL A 194 -1.60 -12.85 6.65
C VAL A 194 -0.77 -14.12 6.53
N PRO A 195 -1.03 -15.05 5.59
CA PRO A 195 -0.21 -16.26 5.49
C PRO A 195 1.24 -15.99 5.06
N LEU A 196 1.48 -15.03 4.19
CA LEU A 196 2.84 -14.64 3.80
C LEU A 196 3.60 -14.06 5.01
N SER A 197 2.95 -13.17 5.75
CA SER A 197 3.49 -12.63 6.99
C SER A 197 3.81 -13.73 7.99
N TYR A 198 2.87 -14.65 8.22
CA TYR A 198 3.05 -15.77 9.14
C TYR A 198 4.30 -16.60 8.78
N GLU A 199 4.42 -17.01 7.52
CA GLU A 199 5.52 -17.85 7.07
C GLU A 199 6.88 -17.17 7.18
N LEU A 200 6.96 -15.89 6.86
CA LEU A 200 8.21 -15.14 6.90
C LEU A 200 8.62 -14.79 8.33
N VAL A 201 7.69 -14.35 9.17
CA VAL A 201 7.99 -13.97 10.57
C VAL A 201 8.36 -15.19 11.40
N ARG A 202 7.62 -16.31 11.31
CA ARG A 202 7.95 -17.52 12.08
C ARG A 202 9.30 -18.15 11.74
N ARG A 203 9.78 -17.90 10.51
CA ARG A 203 11.09 -18.40 10.03
C ARG A 203 12.23 -17.40 10.30
N ASP A 204 11.95 -16.28 10.97
CA ASP A 204 12.92 -15.20 11.22
C ASP A 204 13.56 -14.68 9.91
N LEU A 205 12.78 -14.56 8.85
CA LEU A 205 13.27 -14.10 7.55
C LEU A 205 13.05 -12.62 7.29
N VAL A 206 12.30 -11.92 8.15
CA VAL A 206 11.97 -10.51 7.94
C VAL A 206 13.10 -9.60 8.41
N HIS A 207 13.51 -8.69 7.55
CA HIS A 207 14.27 -7.50 7.88
C HIS A 207 13.31 -6.31 7.91
N TRP A 208 13.12 -5.72 9.07
CA TRP A 208 12.15 -4.65 9.24
C TRP A 208 12.69 -3.34 8.67
N LEU A 209 11.97 -2.80 7.68
CA LEU A 209 12.23 -1.52 7.06
C LEU A 209 11.62 -0.38 7.87
N ASP A 210 12.14 0.84 7.72
CA ASP A 210 11.49 2.06 8.21
C ASP A 210 10.05 2.13 7.68
N ALA A 211 9.12 2.46 8.56
CA ALA A 211 7.69 2.58 8.25
C ALA A 211 7.39 3.55 7.09
N LYS A 212 8.26 4.53 6.87
CA LYS A 212 8.17 5.47 5.74
C LYS A 212 8.19 4.81 4.37
N PHE A 213 8.71 3.57 4.24
CA PHE A 213 8.70 2.83 2.98
C PHE A 213 7.32 2.29 2.59
N ASN A 214 6.37 2.25 3.53
CA ASN A 214 5.01 1.79 3.24
C ASN A 214 3.97 2.54 4.08
N HIS A 215 4.03 3.86 4.03
CA HIS A 215 3.12 4.70 4.80
C HIS A 215 1.72 4.73 4.16
N LEU A 216 0.71 4.25 4.88
CA LEU A 216 -0.65 4.20 4.37
C LEU A 216 -1.29 5.59 4.38
N TRP A 217 -1.80 6.03 3.23
CA TRP A 217 -2.58 7.27 3.09
C TRP A 217 -3.75 7.35 4.09
N ALA A 218 -4.39 6.21 4.36
CA ALA A 218 -5.47 6.13 5.34
C ALA A 218 -5.06 6.69 6.71
N TRP A 219 -3.85 6.41 7.18
CA TRP A 219 -3.35 6.92 8.46
C TRP A 219 -3.17 8.43 8.42
N SER A 220 -2.46 8.96 7.42
CA SER A 220 -2.34 10.42 7.24
C SER A 220 -3.72 11.09 7.20
N LYS A 221 -4.65 10.53 6.44
CA LYS A 221 -6.00 11.07 6.29
C LYS A 221 -6.76 11.13 7.61
N PHE A 222 -6.75 10.05 8.39
CA PHE A 222 -7.55 9.98 9.62
C PHE A 222 -6.84 10.56 10.85
N LEU A 223 -5.52 10.61 10.86
CA LEU A 223 -4.74 11.26 11.91
C LEU A 223 -4.66 12.77 11.71
N HIS A 224 -4.18 13.19 10.55
CA HIS A 224 -3.78 14.57 10.30
C HIS A 224 -4.82 15.38 9.52
N TYR A 225 -5.62 14.71 8.67
CA TYR A 225 -6.59 15.37 7.78
C TYR A 225 -8.01 14.83 7.95
N PRO A 226 -8.54 14.70 9.18
CA PRO A 226 -9.85 14.07 9.42
C PRO A 226 -11.03 14.81 8.74
N PHE A 227 -10.85 16.08 8.39
CA PHE A 227 -11.82 16.86 7.64
C PHE A 227 -12.00 16.39 6.17
N LEU A 228 -11.05 15.61 5.63
CA LEU A 228 -11.18 14.93 4.33
C LEU A 228 -12.06 13.67 4.42
N GLY A 229 -12.32 13.18 5.62
CA GLY A 229 -13.25 12.08 5.87
C GLY A 229 -14.68 12.48 5.47
N GLY A 230 -15.38 11.56 4.83
CA GLY A 230 -16.62 11.76 4.10
C GLY A 230 -17.82 12.40 4.80
N PRO A 231 -19.00 12.30 4.19
CA PRO A 231 -20.20 13.10 4.49
C PRO A 231 -20.90 12.78 5.82
N GLY A 232 -20.41 11.82 6.60
CA GLY A 232 -21.11 11.32 7.81
C GLY A 232 -21.26 12.32 8.97
N SER A 233 -20.55 13.45 8.95
CA SER A 233 -20.61 14.47 10.01
C SER A 233 -21.00 15.86 9.53
N ARG A 234 -21.41 16.03 8.26
CA ARG A 234 -21.59 17.35 7.69
C ARG A 234 -23.00 17.87 7.90
N SER A 235 -23.08 19.08 8.48
CA SER A 235 -24.33 19.81 8.66
C SER A 235 -24.99 20.09 7.29
N LEU A 236 -26.30 20.34 7.30
CA LEU A 236 -27.02 20.74 6.10
C LEU A 236 -26.40 22.02 5.46
N ARG A 237 -25.86 22.91 6.29
CA ARG A 237 -25.13 24.12 5.87
C ARG A 237 -23.90 23.77 5.04
N ASP A 238 -23.12 22.78 5.45
CA ASP A 238 -21.92 22.36 4.71
C ASP A 238 -22.26 21.76 3.35
N LYS A 239 -23.37 21.01 3.26
CA LYS A 239 -23.88 20.48 1.99
C LYS A 239 -24.31 21.59 1.03
N ILE A 240 -24.97 22.62 1.53
CA ILE A 240 -25.42 23.77 0.75
C ILE A 240 -24.20 24.60 0.29
N LEU A 241 -23.28 24.90 1.21
CA LEU A 241 -22.07 25.67 0.92
C LEU A 241 -21.22 25.01 -0.17
N ARG A 242 -21.04 23.69 -0.10
CA ARG A 242 -20.35 22.90 -1.13
C ARG A 242 -21.03 22.95 -2.48
N ARG A 243 -22.36 22.92 -2.49
CA ARG A 243 -23.12 23.01 -3.73
C ARG A 243 -22.93 24.38 -4.37
N LEU A 244 -22.97 25.44 -3.58
CA LEU A 244 -22.75 26.83 -4.03
C LEU A 244 -21.31 27.06 -4.51
N THR A 245 -20.29 26.56 -3.76
CA THR A 245 -18.88 26.69 -4.17
C THR A 245 -18.56 25.89 -5.42
N LYS A 246 -19.19 24.72 -5.60
CA LYS A 246 -19.07 23.92 -6.82
C LYS A 246 -19.66 24.65 -8.04
N TYR A 247 -20.83 25.31 -7.89
CA TYR A 247 -21.43 26.11 -8.95
C TYR A 247 -20.62 27.37 -9.27
N ALA A 248 -19.92 27.94 -8.29
CA ALA A 248 -19.05 29.10 -8.48
C ALA A 248 -17.67 28.73 -9.09
N GLY A 249 -17.46 27.45 -9.49
CA GLY A 249 -16.18 27.00 -10.04
C GLY A 249 -15.03 26.96 -9.01
N ASN A 250 -15.35 27.13 -7.74
CA ASN A 250 -14.34 27.14 -6.68
C ASN A 250 -14.03 25.71 -6.20
N HIS A 251 -12.95 25.14 -6.73
CA HIS A 251 -12.44 23.80 -6.37
C HIS A 251 -11.62 23.80 -5.07
N TYR A 252 -11.92 24.67 -4.11
CA TYR A 252 -11.14 24.84 -2.90
C TYR A 252 -10.94 23.54 -2.11
N GLU A 253 -11.99 22.72 -1.94
CA GLU A 253 -11.89 21.43 -1.25
C GLU A 253 -10.94 20.46 -1.96
N GLN A 254 -10.98 20.44 -3.29
CA GLN A 254 -10.08 19.61 -4.09
C GLN A 254 -8.63 20.09 -3.95
N ARG A 255 -8.39 21.40 -3.95
CA ARG A 255 -7.06 21.97 -3.74
C ARG A 255 -6.50 21.62 -2.36
N ILE A 256 -7.33 21.67 -1.31
CA ILE A 256 -6.92 21.23 0.04
C ILE A 256 -6.59 19.75 0.02
N ALA A 257 -7.43 18.89 -0.58
CA ALA A 257 -7.16 17.47 -0.65
C ALA A 257 -5.83 17.17 -1.36
N VAL A 258 -5.57 17.87 -2.48
CA VAL A 258 -4.29 17.78 -3.21
C VAL A 258 -3.12 18.22 -2.33
N ALA A 259 -3.23 19.35 -1.64
CA ALA A 259 -2.17 19.80 -0.73
C ALA A 259 -1.88 18.80 0.39
N CYS A 260 -2.94 18.22 1.00
CA CYS A 260 -2.81 17.24 2.06
C CYS A 260 -2.15 15.94 1.58
N ALA A 261 -2.59 15.39 0.43
CA ALA A 261 -2.03 14.17 -0.12
C ALA A 261 -0.56 14.37 -0.57
N THR A 262 -0.27 15.52 -1.17
CA THR A 262 1.10 15.86 -1.57
C THR A 262 2.01 16.07 -0.35
N ALA A 263 1.50 16.72 0.71
CA ALA A 263 2.24 16.85 1.97
C ALA A 263 2.49 15.49 2.63
N ALA A 264 1.52 14.58 2.61
CA ALA A 264 1.71 13.22 3.13
C ALA A 264 2.82 12.48 2.36
N LEU A 265 2.87 12.59 1.02
CA LEU A 265 3.94 12.02 0.21
C LEU A 265 5.31 12.59 0.59
N LEU A 266 5.41 13.90 0.83
CA LEU A 266 6.67 14.55 1.20
C LEU A 266 7.16 14.18 2.61
N ASN A 267 6.31 13.61 3.46
CA ASN A 267 6.65 13.18 4.81
C ASN A 267 6.97 11.68 4.94
N CYS A 268 6.95 10.93 3.84
CA CYS A 268 7.31 9.51 3.81
C CYS A 268 8.22 9.21 2.60
N TYR A 269 8.74 7.99 2.51
CA TYR A 269 9.47 7.53 1.32
C TYR A 269 8.52 7.00 0.25
N CYS A 270 7.49 6.27 0.69
CA CYS A 270 6.48 5.69 -0.18
C CYS A 270 5.09 5.89 0.43
N LEU A 271 4.20 6.57 -0.29
CA LEU A 271 2.81 6.77 0.11
C LEU A 271 1.92 5.73 -0.57
N HIS A 272 1.28 4.88 0.24
CA HIS A 272 0.47 3.76 -0.21
C HIS A 272 -1.02 4.04 -0.04
N PHE A 273 -1.79 3.91 -1.12
CA PHE A 273 -3.23 4.22 -1.16
C PHE A 273 -4.13 3.00 -0.91
N GLY A 274 -3.67 1.97 -0.23
CA GLY A 274 -4.41 0.73 0.04
C GLY A 274 -5.91 0.95 0.30
N GLY A 275 -6.77 0.52 -0.62
CA GLY A 275 -8.22 0.74 -0.57
C GLY A 275 -8.71 2.15 -0.96
N TYR A 276 -7.83 3.11 -1.21
CA TYR A 276 -8.14 4.51 -1.54
C TYR A 276 -7.68 4.92 -2.95
N ALA A 277 -7.64 4.01 -3.89
CA ALA A 277 -7.10 4.22 -5.23
C ALA A 277 -7.71 5.41 -6.01
N ALA A 278 -8.95 5.82 -5.72
CA ALA A 278 -9.56 7.01 -6.31
C ALA A 278 -8.93 8.33 -5.81
N GLU A 279 -8.35 8.32 -4.61
CA GLU A 279 -7.72 9.49 -4.00
C GLU A 279 -6.26 9.69 -4.45
N MET A 280 -5.69 8.74 -5.20
CA MET A 280 -4.38 8.89 -5.83
C MET A 280 -4.30 10.14 -6.73
N GLU A 281 -5.42 10.56 -7.32
CA GLU A 281 -5.51 11.77 -8.14
C GLU A 281 -5.30 13.07 -7.35
N TRP A 282 -5.25 12.99 -6.02
CA TRP A 282 -4.95 14.13 -5.17
C TRP A 282 -3.44 14.39 -5.00
N VAL A 283 -2.58 13.51 -5.49
CA VAL A 283 -1.13 13.73 -5.42
C VAL A 283 -0.67 14.60 -6.58
N ASP A 284 -0.06 15.74 -6.27
CA ASP A 284 0.61 16.60 -7.25
C ASP A 284 2.11 16.31 -7.27
N LEU A 285 2.52 15.34 -8.10
CA LEU A 285 3.91 14.92 -8.25
C LEU A 285 4.82 16.05 -8.74
N LYS A 286 4.30 16.99 -9.56
CA LYS A 286 5.10 18.12 -10.05
C LYS A 286 5.45 19.08 -8.92
N SER A 287 4.49 19.37 -8.05
CA SER A 287 4.76 20.17 -6.85
C SER A 287 5.67 19.42 -5.86
N ALA A 288 5.42 18.12 -5.65
CA ALA A 288 6.25 17.28 -4.79
C ALA A 288 7.72 17.27 -5.23
N ALA A 289 8.01 17.16 -6.52
CA ALA A 289 9.38 17.18 -7.07
C ALA A 289 10.14 18.48 -6.78
N THR A 290 9.43 19.56 -6.40
CA THR A 290 10.04 20.84 -6.00
C THR A 290 9.94 21.12 -4.50
N GLY A 291 9.52 20.14 -3.69
CA GLY A 291 9.32 20.29 -2.25
C GLY A 291 8.12 21.17 -1.88
N ARG A 292 7.15 21.32 -2.79
CA ARG A 292 5.96 22.17 -2.59
C ARG A 292 4.70 21.32 -2.47
N VAL A 293 3.77 21.76 -1.66
CA VAL A 293 2.47 21.08 -1.46
C VAL A 293 1.37 21.55 -2.42
N GLY A 294 1.75 22.22 -3.50
CA GLY A 294 0.84 22.78 -4.47
C GLY A 294 0.57 24.28 -4.24
N ASN A 295 0.15 24.95 -5.30
CA ASN A 295 -0.23 26.37 -5.22
C ASN A 295 -1.70 26.44 -4.77
N LEU A 296 -1.96 26.74 -3.51
CA LEU A 296 -3.31 26.92 -2.97
C LEU A 296 -4.06 28.10 -3.60
N GLY A 297 -3.37 28.87 -4.46
CA GLY A 297 -3.99 29.92 -5.27
C GLY A 297 -4.66 31.01 -4.44
N VAL A 298 -4.11 31.33 -3.27
CA VAL A 298 -4.49 32.52 -2.53
C VAL A 298 -3.86 33.70 -3.27
N ARG A 299 -4.64 34.32 -4.14
CA ARG A 299 -4.40 35.69 -4.60
C ARG A 299 -5.29 36.62 -3.80
#